data_fe423c0bd0f29f2523a0e618e15b6f3f
#
_entry.id   fe423c0bd0f29f2523a0e618e15b6f3f
#
_cell.length_a   1.000
_cell.length_b   1.000
_cell.length_c   1.000
_cell.angle_alpha   90.00
_cell.angle_beta   90.00
_cell.angle_gamma   90.00
#
_symmetry.space_group_name_H-M   'P 1'
#
loop_
_entity.id
_entity.type
_entity.pdbx_description
1 polymer ?
#
loop_
_entity_poly.entity_id
_entity_poly.type
_entity_poly.pdbx_seq_one_letter_code
_entity_poly.pdbx_strand_id
1 'polypeptide(L)'
;MDTPAKTAEDLIGIVPHTLGYVPHRSLVAIIVVTDESGVRTCETTLRVDFDLETAAHIVSEGGDWFAQLITGACPATGVFLVLYDDEFLPACADDRLGSLDVDSLDLDGGGLDLDSLDVDSGGLDLDDDEYGRVHRGLVRASVDELATALGEQGIDTLGAWWVSEDLFGRIDDEADPGTSLEEASASACATELVAGGSSPVAEAQELVVRPISAAEFAAGREGRTDAWLSIDDSFDLLTLIYPQLTDQRRTAAALDRQTLDDLMTLPVVMAIDSILSEKWSRDALEMILSFDHPNFRPCDLMGCLPGELMDRALRYSRSRQAAQEMVGLSSRPPRPSDIKLSIELLRRYVRVGHPEVRATAYAVIAWFEWSLGGSTMAELYARAALDLDPDHAMAGLIISAVENGYLPQWLMGAGRGPVRSNSPSRE
;
A
#
# COMPACT_ATOMS: atom_id res chain seq x y z
N MET A 1 1.27 -12.12 -15.49
CA MET A 1 2.66 -12.10 -15.96
C MET A 1 3.08 -13.54 -16.17
N ASP A 2 3.45 -13.92 -17.41
CA ASP A 2 3.84 -15.29 -17.75
C ASP A 2 5.38 -15.44 -17.81
N THR A 3 6.10 -14.33 -17.92
CA THR A 3 7.56 -14.30 -17.93
C THR A 3 8.10 -14.38 -16.49
N PRO A 4 8.89 -15.40 -16.13
CA PRO A 4 9.50 -15.48 -14.82
C PRO A 4 10.65 -14.49 -14.70
N ALA A 5 10.74 -13.77 -13.59
CA ALA A 5 11.90 -12.94 -13.26
C ALA A 5 13.13 -13.84 -13.04
N LYS A 6 14.25 -13.54 -13.70
CA LYS A 6 15.48 -14.35 -13.68
C LYS A 6 16.71 -13.55 -13.30
N THR A 7 16.67 -12.25 -13.43
CA THR A 7 17.81 -11.35 -13.24
C THR A 7 17.45 -10.24 -12.26
N ALA A 8 18.45 -9.49 -11.82
CA ALA A 8 18.24 -8.30 -10.98
C ALA A 8 17.42 -7.24 -11.72
N GLU A 9 17.69 -7.06 -13.02
CA GLU A 9 16.97 -6.13 -13.90
C GLU A 9 15.47 -6.46 -13.94
N ASP A 10 15.13 -7.75 -14.04
CA ASP A 10 13.72 -8.17 -14.00
C ASP A 10 13.07 -7.81 -12.65
N LEU A 11 13.74 -8.11 -11.53
CA LEU A 11 13.21 -7.85 -10.19
C LEU A 11 13.02 -6.35 -9.93
N ILE A 12 14.04 -5.55 -10.24
CA ILE A 12 14.01 -4.09 -10.03
C ILE A 12 12.99 -3.45 -10.98
N GLY A 13 12.96 -3.89 -12.24
CA GLY A 13 12.01 -3.39 -13.24
C GLY A 13 10.55 -3.67 -12.90
N ILE A 14 10.23 -4.72 -12.15
CA ILE A 14 8.86 -5.05 -11.73
C ILE A 14 8.36 -4.13 -10.61
N VAL A 15 9.22 -3.64 -9.73
CA VAL A 15 8.82 -2.91 -8.51
C VAL A 15 7.92 -1.72 -8.81
N PRO A 16 8.26 -0.77 -9.70
CA PRO A 16 7.39 0.36 -10.00
C PRO A 16 6.01 -0.07 -10.53
N HIS A 17 5.98 -1.12 -11.34
CA HIS A 17 4.73 -1.65 -11.90
C HIS A 17 3.85 -2.32 -10.83
N THR A 18 4.45 -2.92 -9.83
CA THR A 18 3.72 -3.55 -8.70
C THR A 18 3.13 -2.49 -7.78
N LEU A 19 3.88 -1.43 -7.50
CA LEU A 19 3.46 -0.33 -6.65
C LEU A 19 2.55 0.68 -7.39
N GLY A 20 2.72 0.79 -8.71
CA GLY A 20 2.04 1.79 -9.55
C GLY A 20 2.78 3.13 -9.63
N TYR A 21 3.89 3.28 -8.94
CA TYR A 21 4.73 4.47 -8.90
C TYR A 21 6.21 4.09 -8.66
N VAL A 22 7.13 5.02 -8.92
CA VAL A 22 8.54 4.86 -8.58
C VAL A 22 8.73 5.14 -7.09
N PRO A 23 9.21 4.18 -6.29
CA PRO A 23 9.45 4.41 -4.88
C PRO A 23 10.70 5.26 -4.67
N HIS A 24 10.67 6.13 -3.64
CA HIS A 24 11.79 6.95 -3.17
C HIS A 24 11.96 6.75 -1.68
N ARG A 25 13.18 6.81 -1.15
CA ARG A 25 13.50 6.66 0.28
C ARG A 25 12.73 5.48 0.89
N SER A 26 12.92 4.30 0.29
CA SER A 26 12.07 3.14 0.56
C SER A 26 12.84 1.85 0.55
N LEU A 27 12.58 0.99 1.52
CA LEU A 27 12.95 -0.42 1.43
C LEU A 27 11.75 -1.23 0.92
N VAL A 28 11.93 -1.89 -0.19
CA VAL A 28 10.93 -2.75 -0.83
C VAL A 28 11.32 -4.21 -0.63
N ALA A 29 10.47 -4.98 0.01
CA ALA A 29 10.60 -6.42 0.17
C ALA A 29 9.70 -7.16 -0.81
N ILE A 30 10.29 -7.89 -1.74
CA ILE A 30 9.58 -8.80 -2.64
C ILE A 30 9.55 -10.17 -1.97
N ILE A 31 8.37 -10.55 -1.47
CA ILE A 31 8.21 -11.75 -0.65
C ILE A 31 7.94 -12.96 -1.52
N VAL A 32 8.70 -14.03 -1.29
CA VAL A 32 8.68 -15.26 -2.07
C VAL A 32 8.18 -16.42 -1.20
N VAL A 33 7.25 -17.17 -1.77
CA VAL A 33 6.81 -18.45 -1.22
C VAL A 33 7.27 -19.56 -2.15
N THR A 34 7.86 -20.60 -1.57
CA THR A 34 8.27 -21.79 -2.32
C THR A 34 7.27 -22.92 -2.04
N ASP A 35 6.65 -23.44 -3.07
CA ASP A 35 5.70 -24.54 -2.97
C ASP A 35 6.40 -25.91 -2.74
N GLU A 36 5.61 -26.96 -2.52
CA GLU A 36 6.11 -28.33 -2.33
C GLU A 36 6.89 -28.88 -3.54
N SER A 37 6.70 -28.30 -4.73
CA SER A 37 7.43 -28.67 -5.95
C SER A 37 8.74 -27.90 -6.13
N GLY A 38 9.03 -26.95 -5.25
CA GLY A 38 10.20 -26.08 -5.31
C GLY A 38 10.04 -24.87 -6.24
N VAL A 39 8.82 -24.60 -6.71
CA VAL A 39 8.52 -23.41 -7.50
C VAL A 39 8.41 -22.21 -6.58
N ARG A 40 9.15 -21.15 -6.91
CA ARG A 40 9.13 -19.86 -6.20
C ARG A 40 8.14 -18.91 -6.86
N THR A 41 7.24 -18.38 -6.05
CA THR A 41 6.23 -17.41 -6.48
C THR A 41 6.36 -16.13 -5.66
N CYS A 42 6.35 -14.99 -6.31
CA CYS A 42 6.20 -13.72 -5.62
C CYS A 42 4.75 -13.57 -5.19
N GLU A 43 4.49 -13.61 -3.88
CA GLU A 43 3.13 -13.53 -3.32
C GLU A 43 2.71 -12.09 -3.08
N THR A 44 3.62 -11.27 -2.55
CA THR A 44 3.34 -9.87 -2.24
C THR A 44 4.61 -9.05 -2.22
N THR A 45 4.43 -7.74 -2.32
CA THR A 45 5.50 -6.75 -2.19
C THR A 45 5.13 -5.83 -1.04
N LEU A 46 6.03 -5.69 -0.07
CA LEU A 46 5.91 -4.72 1.02
C LEU A 46 6.85 -3.56 0.74
N ARG A 47 6.40 -2.36 1.07
CA ARG A 47 7.21 -1.16 1.04
C ARG A 47 7.16 -0.52 2.41
N VAL A 48 8.30 -0.16 2.96
CA VAL A 48 8.45 0.66 4.16
C VAL A 48 9.28 1.90 3.82
N ASP A 49 9.04 2.99 4.54
CA ASP A 49 9.91 4.16 4.46
C ASP A 49 11.29 3.78 4.98
N PHE A 50 12.32 4.31 4.33
CA PHE A 50 13.69 4.05 4.69
C PHE A 50 14.53 5.30 4.44
N ASP A 51 15.17 5.75 5.49
CA ASP A 51 16.13 6.85 5.51
C ASP A 51 17.26 6.49 6.47
N LEU A 52 18.23 7.37 6.62
CA LEU A 52 19.37 7.11 7.51
C LEU A 52 18.97 6.97 8.98
N GLU A 53 17.92 7.65 9.44
CA GLU A 53 17.40 7.49 10.79
C GLU A 53 16.83 6.09 10.99
N THR A 54 16.04 5.61 10.02
CA THR A 54 15.53 4.23 10.01
C THR A 54 16.67 3.21 9.96
N ALA A 55 17.70 3.46 9.14
CA ALA A 55 18.88 2.59 9.06
C ALA A 55 19.61 2.52 10.41
N ALA A 56 19.87 3.67 11.04
CA ALA A 56 20.51 3.74 12.36
C ALA A 56 19.66 3.04 13.44
N HIS A 57 18.34 3.22 13.40
CA HIS A 57 17.43 2.53 14.32
C HIS A 57 17.49 1.00 14.14
N ILE A 58 17.52 0.50 12.90
CA ILE A 58 17.66 -0.93 12.63
C ILE A 58 18.97 -1.48 13.19
N VAL A 59 20.08 -0.75 13.01
CA VAL A 59 21.40 -1.18 13.52
C VAL A 59 21.42 -1.19 15.06
N SER A 60 20.77 -0.22 15.73
CA SER A 60 20.77 -0.13 17.20
C SER A 60 19.77 -1.06 17.88
N GLU A 61 18.58 -1.22 17.34
CA GLU A 61 17.46 -1.93 17.98
C GLU A 61 17.16 -3.29 17.31
N GLY A 62 17.80 -3.58 16.17
CA GLY A 62 17.58 -4.81 15.39
C GLY A 62 16.44 -4.74 14.39
N GLY A 63 16.38 -5.78 13.52
CA GLY A 63 15.41 -5.93 12.43
C GLY A 63 14.15 -6.74 12.75
N ASP A 64 13.94 -7.13 14.00
CA ASP A 64 12.86 -8.06 14.40
C ASP A 64 11.45 -7.60 13.98
N TRP A 65 11.17 -6.32 14.10
CA TRP A 65 9.89 -5.74 13.70
C TRP A 65 9.59 -5.98 12.21
N PHE A 66 10.62 -5.86 11.36
CA PHE A 66 10.48 -6.07 9.92
C PHE A 66 10.26 -7.56 9.60
N ALA A 67 11.01 -8.45 10.24
CA ALA A 67 10.82 -9.89 10.11
C ALA A 67 9.41 -10.31 10.57
N GLN A 68 8.89 -9.71 11.65
CA GLN A 68 7.52 -9.92 12.10
C GLN A 68 6.49 -9.40 11.09
N LEU A 69 6.73 -8.26 10.46
CA LEU A 69 5.86 -7.72 9.42
C LEU A 69 5.75 -8.69 8.23
N ILE A 70 6.88 -9.23 7.77
CA ILE A 70 6.92 -10.20 6.66
C ILE A 70 6.25 -11.52 7.04
N THR A 71 6.57 -12.10 8.19
CA THR A 71 5.94 -13.35 8.67
C THR A 71 4.45 -13.21 8.92
N GLY A 72 4.01 -12.00 9.29
CA GLY A 72 2.60 -11.66 9.45
C GLY A 72 1.85 -11.61 8.12
N ALA A 73 2.50 -11.13 7.05
CA ALA A 73 1.87 -10.95 5.75
C ALA A 73 1.59 -12.27 5.01
N CYS A 74 2.55 -13.20 5.00
CA CYS A 74 2.39 -14.50 4.34
C CYS A 74 3.42 -15.53 4.85
N PRO A 75 3.26 -16.83 4.53
CA PRO A 75 4.22 -17.88 4.88
C PRO A 75 5.47 -17.78 3.99
N ALA A 76 6.23 -16.69 4.14
CA ALA A 76 7.43 -16.42 3.36
C ALA A 76 8.49 -17.50 3.53
N THR A 77 9.12 -17.90 2.44
CA THR A 77 10.30 -18.78 2.46
C THR A 77 11.56 -18.04 2.06
N GLY A 78 11.41 -16.88 1.42
CA GLY A 78 12.51 -16.01 1.04
C GLY A 78 12.03 -14.59 0.73
N VAL A 79 12.99 -13.68 0.68
CA VAL A 79 12.73 -12.27 0.37
C VAL A 79 13.87 -11.70 -0.48
N PHE A 80 13.52 -10.85 -1.44
CA PHE A 80 14.45 -9.94 -2.09
C PHE A 80 14.26 -8.55 -1.49
N LEU A 81 15.34 -7.89 -1.12
CA LEU A 81 15.35 -6.52 -0.59
C LEU A 81 15.81 -5.56 -1.68
N VAL A 82 15.06 -4.52 -1.93
CA VAL A 82 15.43 -3.46 -2.89
C VAL A 82 15.30 -2.12 -2.17
N LEU A 83 16.43 -1.49 -1.93
CA LEU A 83 16.51 -0.18 -1.31
C LEU A 83 16.49 0.89 -2.40
N TYR A 84 15.54 1.78 -2.36
CA TYR A 84 15.45 3.00 -3.16
C TYR A 84 15.97 4.16 -2.35
N ASP A 85 17.14 4.65 -2.72
CA ASP A 85 17.82 5.74 -2.02
C ASP A 85 18.63 6.59 -3.03
N ASP A 86 18.11 7.74 -3.35
CA ASP A 86 18.68 8.64 -4.36
C ASP A 86 20.06 9.20 -3.94
N GLU A 87 20.35 9.19 -2.63
CA GLU A 87 21.62 9.64 -2.06
C GLU A 87 22.68 8.51 -1.98
N PHE A 88 22.29 7.26 -2.25
CA PHE A 88 23.22 6.13 -2.22
C PHE A 88 24.19 6.21 -3.41
N LEU A 89 25.46 6.48 -3.11
CA LEU A 89 26.52 6.53 -4.09
C LEU A 89 27.30 5.21 -4.06
N PRO A 90 27.48 4.52 -5.21
CA PRO A 90 28.35 3.36 -5.26
C PRO A 90 29.79 3.75 -4.94
N ALA A 91 30.58 2.82 -4.38
CA ALA A 91 31.99 3.08 -4.08
C ALA A 91 32.76 3.34 -5.37
N CYS A 92 33.48 4.46 -5.45
CA CYS A 92 34.38 4.72 -6.56
C CYS A 92 35.62 3.79 -6.50
N ALA A 93 36.25 3.54 -7.64
CA ALA A 93 37.41 2.65 -7.73
C ALA A 93 38.61 3.09 -6.84
N ASP A 94 38.61 4.33 -6.39
CA ASP A 94 39.62 4.89 -5.49
C ASP A 94 39.34 4.65 -3.99
N ASP A 95 38.12 4.31 -3.61
CA ASP A 95 37.69 4.06 -2.20
C ASP A 95 38.27 2.75 -1.60
N ARG A 96 39.04 1.97 -2.34
CA ARG A 96 39.60 0.66 -1.90
C ARG A 96 40.58 0.73 -0.73
N LEU A 97 40.77 1.87 -0.09
CA LEU A 97 41.80 2.10 0.95
C LEU A 97 41.27 2.35 2.36
N GLY A 98 40.00 2.07 2.66
CA GLY A 98 39.53 2.20 4.02
C GLY A 98 38.14 1.61 4.24
N SER A 99 38.04 0.34 4.59
CA SER A 99 36.85 -0.16 5.27
C SER A 99 36.72 0.56 6.61
N LEU A 100 35.72 1.41 6.78
CA LEU A 100 35.33 1.87 8.10
C LEU A 100 34.82 0.66 8.85
N ASP A 101 35.54 0.31 9.92
CA ASP A 101 35.05 -0.68 10.88
C ASP A 101 33.86 -0.03 11.61
N VAL A 102 32.63 -0.42 11.24
CA VAL A 102 31.39 0.11 11.86
C VAL A 102 31.37 -0.19 13.36
N ASP A 103 32.07 -1.27 13.79
CA ASP A 103 32.32 -1.59 15.19
C ASP A 103 33.17 -0.51 15.91
N SER A 104 33.81 0.39 15.17
CA SER A 104 34.56 1.52 15.76
C SER A 104 33.72 2.78 15.96
N LEU A 105 32.53 2.84 15.42
CA LEU A 105 31.54 3.86 15.74
C LEU A 105 30.99 3.51 17.13
N ASP A 106 31.34 4.32 18.13
CA ASP A 106 30.94 4.13 19.54
C ASP A 106 29.43 4.40 19.68
N LEU A 107 28.62 3.43 19.23
CA LEU A 107 27.15 3.46 19.30
C LEU A 107 26.63 3.21 20.72
N ASP A 108 27.50 2.72 21.66
CA ASP A 108 27.15 2.35 23.04
C ASP A 108 27.30 3.47 24.07
N GLY A 109 27.92 4.61 23.75
CA GLY A 109 28.38 5.60 24.75
C GLY A 109 27.69 6.97 24.78
N GLY A 110 26.90 7.29 23.85
CA GLY A 110 26.15 8.53 23.74
C GLY A 110 25.57 8.51 22.35
N GLY A 111 24.28 8.33 22.27
CA GLY A 111 23.61 8.20 20.99
C GLY A 111 24.23 9.14 19.97
N LEU A 112 24.47 8.65 18.76
CA LEU A 112 24.66 9.54 17.65
C LEU A 112 23.53 10.54 17.80
N ASP A 113 23.89 11.76 18.20
CA ASP A 113 22.96 12.86 18.33
C ASP A 113 22.56 13.18 16.88
N LEU A 114 21.59 12.42 16.37
CA LEU A 114 21.07 12.56 15.01
C LEU A 114 20.45 13.93 14.82
N ASP A 115 20.05 14.61 15.93
CA ASP A 115 19.74 16.05 15.91
C ASP A 115 20.97 16.91 15.54
N SER A 116 22.20 16.35 15.65
CA SER A 116 23.44 17.01 15.19
C SER A 116 23.78 16.68 13.73
N LEU A 117 23.13 15.69 13.12
CA LEU A 117 23.16 15.40 11.69
C LEU A 117 22.09 16.20 10.92
N ASP A 118 21.60 17.30 11.51
CA ASP A 118 20.72 18.25 10.85
C ASP A 118 21.49 18.88 9.66
N VAL A 119 21.32 18.28 8.50
CA VAL A 119 21.96 18.65 7.23
C VAL A 119 21.62 20.11 6.85
N ASP A 120 20.57 20.67 7.45
CA ASP A 120 20.16 22.07 7.26
C ASP A 120 20.81 23.06 8.27
N SER A 121 21.53 22.61 9.28
CA SER A 121 22.10 23.51 10.32
C SER A 121 23.53 23.17 10.76
N GLY A 122 24.45 22.96 9.84
CA GLY A 122 25.88 23.25 10.08
C GLY A 122 26.62 22.39 11.13
N GLY A 123 26.36 21.10 11.22
CA GLY A 123 26.98 20.26 12.25
C GLY A 123 27.59 18.97 11.75
N LEU A 124 28.57 18.88 11.08
CA LEU A 124 29.74 18.06 10.82
C LEU A 124 30.28 18.47 9.43
N ASP A 125 31.46 19.07 9.37
CA ASP A 125 32.18 19.30 8.12
C ASP A 125 32.73 17.94 7.60
N LEU A 126 31.80 16.97 7.30
CA LEU A 126 32.18 15.80 6.53
C LEU A 126 32.32 16.23 5.06
N ASP A 127 33.41 15.85 4.41
CA ASP A 127 33.44 15.98 2.97
C ASP A 127 32.49 14.97 2.30
N ASP A 128 32.09 15.22 1.05
CA ASP A 128 31.12 14.38 0.33
C ASP A 128 31.56 12.90 0.28
N ASP A 129 32.87 12.62 0.27
CA ASP A 129 33.41 11.26 0.24
C ASP A 129 33.25 10.56 1.61
N GLU A 130 33.40 11.30 2.71
CA GLU A 130 33.23 10.78 4.07
C GLU A 130 31.77 10.52 4.36
N TYR A 131 30.89 11.44 4.00
CA TYR A 131 29.43 11.25 4.09
C TYR A 131 28.99 10.01 3.31
N GLY A 132 29.40 9.87 2.05
CA GLY A 132 29.06 8.71 1.23
C GLY A 132 29.54 7.38 1.82
N ARG A 133 30.71 7.36 2.50
CA ARG A 133 31.20 6.15 3.18
C ARG A 133 30.38 5.79 4.40
N VAL A 134 30.04 6.75 5.26
CA VAL A 134 29.21 6.56 6.44
C VAL A 134 27.82 6.08 6.02
N HIS A 135 27.23 6.74 5.03
CA HIS A 135 25.92 6.38 4.47
C HIS A 135 25.92 4.92 3.99
N ARG A 136 26.83 4.53 3.11
CA ARG A 136 26.94 3.15 2.61
C ARG A 136 27.17 2.14 3.74
N GLY A 137 28.02 2.47 4.71
CA GLY A 137 28.28 1.61 5.88
C GLY A 137 27.00 1.36 6.69
N LEU A 138 26.26 2.41 7.00
CA LEU A 138 25.02 2.33 7.78
C LEU A 138 23.92 1.55 7.04
N VAL A 139 23.75 1.81 5.74
CA VAL A 139 22.77 1.08 4.91
C VAL A 139 23.11 -0.41 4.88
N ARG A 140 24.39 -0.78 4.70
CA ARG A 140 24.79 -2.20 4.70
C ARG A 140 24.56 -2.86 6.04
N ALA A 141 24.99 -2.23 7.13
CA ALA A 141 24.77 -2.75 8.47
C ALA A 141 23.29 -2.96 8.76
N SER A 142 22.42 -2.03 8.37
CA SER A 142 20.98 -2.18 8.54
C SER A 142 20.39 -3.35 7.73
N VAL A 143 20.85 -3.55 6.49
CA VAL A 143 20.41 -4.70 5.66
C VAL A 143 20.91 -6.03 6.22
N ASP A 144 22.11 -6.08 6.78
CA ASP A 144 22.66 -7.28 7.43
C ASP A 144 21.87 -7.64 8.69
N GLU A 145 21.48 -6.64 9.50
CA GLU A 145 20.60 -6.83 10.66
C GLU A 145 19.21 -7.33 10.23
N LEU A 146 18.63 -6.77 9.17
CA LEU A 146 17.37 -7.26 8.61
C LEU A 146 17.48 -8.70 8.12
N ALA A 147 18.57 -9.04 7.42
CA ALA A 147 18.83 -10.41 6.94
C ALA A 147 18.99 -11.39 8.09
N THR A 148 19.66 -10.99 9.17
CA THR A 148 19.81 -11.77 10.39
C THR A 148 18.45 -12.05 11.05
N ALA A 149 17.65 -11.03 11.27
CA ALA A 149 16.31 -11.15 11.86
C ALA A 149 15.38 -12.02 11.01
N LEU A 150 15.44 -11.91 9.67
CA LEU A 150 14.72 -12.78 8.74
C LEU A 150 15.17 -14.24 8.85
N GLY A 151 16.49 -14.48 8.90
CA GLY A 151 17.07 -15.79 9.06
C GLY A 151 16.64 -16.48 10.36
N GLU A 152 16.50 -15.75 11.45
CA GLU A 152 15.97 -16.28 12.74
C GLU A 152 14.51 -16.73 12.64
N GLN A 153 13.75 -16.15 11.71
CA GLN A 153 12.37 -16.58 11.40
C GLN A 153 12.32 -17.67 10.32
N GLY A 154 13.46 -18.13 9.81
CA GLY A 154 13.55 -19.14 8.75
C GLY A 154 13.23 -18.61 7.36
N ILE A 155 13.43 -17.32 7.13
CA ILE A 155 13.23 -16.67 5.83
C ILE A 155 14.59 -16.35 5.23
N ASP A 156 14.88 -16.87 4.04
CA ASP A 156 16.14 -16.64 3.35
C ASP A 156 16.14 -15.24 2.69
N THR A 157 17.18 -14.45 2.93
CA THR A 157 17.44 -13.25 2.11
C THR A 157 18.07 -13.69 0.80
N LEU A 158 17.30 -13.65 -0.28
CA LEU A 158 17.67 -14.16 -1.61
C LEU A 158 18.59 -13.19 -2.37
N GLY A 159 18.65 -11.94 -1.94
CA GLY A 159 19.52 -10.89 -2.44
C GLY A 159 19.07 -9.52 -1.96
N ALA A 160 20.00 -8.56 -1.99
CA ALA A 160 19.75 -7.18 -1.62
C ALA A 160 20.39 -6.24 -2.64
N TRP A 161 19.62 -5.26 -3.09
CA TRP A 161 20.03 -4.27 -4.08
C TRP A 161 19.73 -2.86 -3.61
N TRP A 162 20.59 -1.94 -4.01
CA TRP A 162 20.31 -0.51 -3.95
C TRP A 162 19.88 -0.01 -5.32
N VAL A 163 19.04 1.01 -5.34
CA VAL A 163 18.59 1.75 -6.53
C VAL A 163 18.72 3.22 -6.21
N SER A 164 19.53 3.94 -6.99
CA SER A 164 19.66 5.40 -6.96
C SER A 164 18.93 6.01 -8.16
N GLU A 165 19.14 7.29 -8.43
CA GLU A 165 18.48 8.02 -9.52
C GLU A 165 18.64 7.34 -10.89
N ASP A 166 19.86 6.92 -11.24
CA ASP A 166 20.19 6.39 -12.57
C ASP A 166 20.77 4.97 -12.56
N LEU A 167 21.14 4.46 -11.39
CA LEU A 167 21.89 3.22 -11.24
C LEU A 167 21.23 2.29 -10.23
N PHE A 168 21.54 1.00 -10.34
CA PHE A 168 21.26 0.01 -9.31
C PHE A 168 22.42 -0.96 -9.20
N GLY A 169 22.59 -1.56 -8.03
CA GLY A 169 23.67 -2.51 -7.80
C GLY A 169 23.41 -3.36 -6.56
N ARG A 170 24.34 -4.25 -6.23
CA ARG A 170 24.25 -5.11 -5.06
C ARG A 170 24.73 -4.39 -3.80
N ILE A 171 23.98 -4.51 -2.73
CA ILE A 171 24.37 -3.93 -1.42
C ILE A 171 25.56 -4.70 -0.82
N ASP A 172 25.61 -6.02 -1.01
CA ASP A 172 26.65 -6.91 -0.46
C ASP A 172 27.95 -6.91 -1.28
N ASP A 173 28.01 -6.26 -2.44
CA ASP A 173 29.23 -6.10 -3.24
C ASP A 173 29.72 -4.65 -3.21
N GLU A 174 30.77 -4.40 -2.42
CA GLU A 174 31.38 -3.06 -2.31
C GLU A 174 32.02 -2.57 -3.61
N ALA A 175 32.36 -3.48 -4.50
CA ALA A 175 33.03 -3.16 -5.76
C ALA A 175 32.02 -3.02 -6.92
N ASP A 176 30.72 -3.19 -6.67
CA ASP A 176 29.71 -3.06 -7.71
C ASP A 176 29.60 -1.60 -8.16
N PRO A 177 29.99 -1.29 -9.41
CA PRO A 177 29.91 0.08 -9.94
C PRO A 177 28.47 0.51 -10.25
N GLY A 178 27.52 -0.40 -10.10
CA GLY A 178 26.13 -0.23 -10.54
C GLY A 178 25.92 -0.49 -12.03
N THR A 179 24.70 -0.80 -12.36
CA THR A 179 24.15 -0.99 -13.71
C THR A 179 23.12 0.11 -13.96
N SER A 180 22.96 0.55 -15.21
CA SER A 180 21.97 1.58 -15.55
C SER A 180 20.56 1.12 -15.25
N LEU A 181 19.75 1.97 -14.58
CA LEU A 181 18.35 1.72 -14.29
C LEU A 181 17.50 1.58 -15.57
N GLU A 182 17.97 2.13 -16.70
CA GLU A 182 17.36 1.92 -18.02
C GLU A 182 17.32 0.44 -18.41
N GLU A 183 18.33 -0.36 -18.01
CA GLU A 183 18.35 -1.80 -18.29
C GLU A 183 17.24 -2.53 -17.54
N ALA A 184 16.98 -2.15 -16.28
CA ALA A 184 15.86 -2.69 -15.51
C ALA A 184 14.51 -2.30 -16.12
N SER A 185 14.35 -1.04 -16.55
CA SER A 185 13.16 -0.54 -17.22
C SER A 185 12.90 -1.22 -18.58
N ALA A 186 13.96 -1.64 -19.26
CA ALA A 186 13.88 -2.37 -20.54
C ALA A 186 13.86 -3.89 -20.38
N SER A 187 13.84 -4.41 -19.15
CA SER A 187 13.83 -5.86 -18.90
C SER A 187 12.61 -6.56 -19.53
N ALA A 188 12.71 -7.87 -19.71
CA ALA A 188 11.63 -8.65 -20.32
C ALA A 188 10.35 -8.57 -19.48
N CYS A 189 10.46 -8.61 -18.16
CA CYS A 189 9.32 -8.51 -17.25
C CYS A 189 8.67 -7.13 -17.27
N ALA A 190 9.46 -6.05 -17.21
CA ALA A 190 8.94 -4.68 -17.29
C ALA A 190 8.24 -4.44 -18.64
N THR A 191 8.85 -4.89 -19.74
CA THR A 191 8.28 -4.77 -21.09
C THR A 191 6.92 -5.50 -21.19
N GLU A 192 6.78 -6.71 -20.64
CA GLU A 192 5.52 -7.45 -20.61
C GLU A 192 4.44 -6.68 -19.83
N LEU A 193 4.80 -6.09 -18.67
CA LEU A 193 3.88 -5.30 -17.85
C LEU A 193 3.42 -4.03 -18.58
N VAL A 194 4.32 -3.32 -19.26
CA VAL A 194 3.97 -2.17 -20.12
C VAL A 194 3.05 -2.60 -21.26
N ALA A 195 3.35 -3.70 -21.94
CA ALA A 195 2.48 -4.25 -22.99
C ALA A 195 1.10 -4.65 -22.43
N GLY A 196 1.03 -5.07 -21.17
CA GLY A 196 -0.22 -5.33 -20.43
C GLY A 196 -0.96 -4.07 -19.98
N GLY A 197 -0.44 -2.88 -20.27
CA GLY A 197 -1.06 -1.59 -19.95
C GLY A 197 -0.64 -0.99 -18.61
N SER A 198 0.37 -1.54 -17.92
CA SER A 198 0.94 -0.93 -16.71
C SER A 198 1.78 0.29 -17.08
N SER A 199 1.56 1.40 -16.38
CA SER A 199 2.29 2.65 -16.57
C SER A 199 2.48 3.29 -15.19
N PRO A 200 3.55 2.96 -14.48
CA PRO A 200 3.87 3.60 -13.21
C PRO A 200 4.04 5.11 -13.38
N VAL A 201 3.61 5.88 -12.38
CA VAL A 201 3.85 7.33 -12.32
C VAL A 201 5.17 7.61 -11.60
N ALA A 202 5.71 8.82 -11.74
CA ALA A 202 6.95 9.18 -11.05
C ALA A 202 6.72 9.22 -9.53
N GLU A 203 5.65 9.88 -9.08
CA GLU A 203 5.36 10.09 -7.67
C GLU A 203 4.05 9.45 -7.25
N ALA A 204 4.00 8.81 -6.08
CA ALA A 204 2.79 8.20 -5.54
C ALA A 204 1.62 9.19 -5.44
N GLN A 205 1.91 10.48 -5.16
CA GLN A 205 0.93 11.56 -5.10
C GLN A 205 0.17 11.76 -6.41
N GLU A 206 0.77 11.42 -7.56
CA GLU A 206 0.11 11.51 -8.87
C GLU A 206 -1.03 10.51 -9.03
N LEU A 207 -1.03 9.44 -8.24
CA LEU A 207 -2.11 8.45 -8.20
C LEU A 207 -3.34 8.97 -7.47
N VAL A 208 -3.21 10.03 -6.65
CA VAL A 208 -4.34 10.65 -5.96
C VAL A 208 -5.15 11.46 -6.95
N VAL A 209 -6.33 10.99 -7.25
CA VAL A 209 -7.24 11.62 -8.22
C VAL A 209 -7.69 12.99 -7.70
N ARG A 210 -7.55 14.01 -8.54
CA ARG A 210 -8.03 15.36 -8.24
C ARG A 210 -9.45 15.56 -8.77
N PRO A 211 -10.33 16.25 -8.03
CA PRO A 211 -11.65 16.60 -8.52
C PRO A 211 -11.55 17.63 -9.67
N ILE A 212 -12.58 17.65 -10.53
CA ILE A 212 -12.75 18.73 -11.50
C ILE A 212 -12.93 20.06 -10.78
N SER A 213 -12.65 21.15 -11.47
CA SER A 213 -12.83 22.51 -10.91
C SER A 213 -14.28 22.76 -10.48
N ALA A 214 -14.46 23.68 -9.52
CA ALA A 214 -15.79 24.08 -9.09
C ALA A 214 -16.66 24.63 -10.25
N ALA A 215 -16.04 25.29 -11.22
CA ALA A 215 -16.73 25.82 -12.40
C ALA A 215 -17.22 24.66 -13.32
N GLU A 216 -16.39 23.66 -13.57
CA GLU A 216 -16.78 22.48 -14.36
C GLU A 216 -17.86 21.66 -13.64
N PHE A 217 -17.75 21.51 -12.32
CA PHE A 217 -18.76 20.86 -11.51
C PHE A 217 -20.12 21.57 -11.59
N ALA A 218 -20.13 22.91 -11.45
CA ALA A 218 -21.34 23.71 -11.57
C ALA A 218 -21.95 23.61 -12.98
N ALA A 219 -21.12 23.70 -14.03
CA ALA A 219 -21.56 23.57 -15.41
C ALA A 219 -22.19 22.20 -15.70
N GLY A 220 -21.60 21.10 -15.15
CA GLY A 220 -22.15 19.77 -15.30
C GLY A 220 -23.51 19.56 -14.61
N ARG A 221 -23.86 20.42 -13.66
CA ARG A 221 -25.14 20.41 -12.92
C ARG A 221 -26.11 21.53 -13.32
N GLU A 222 -25.78 22.31 -14.34
CA GLU A 222 -26.63 23.45 -14.78
C GLU A 222 -28.04 22.98 -15.13
N GLY A 223 -29.04 23.60 -14.51
CA GLY A 223 -30.47 23.24 -14.69
C GLY A 223 -30.91 22.01 -13.91
N ARG A 224 -30.08 21.44 -13.00
CA ARG A 224 -30.42 20.31 -12.15
C ARG A 224 -30.55 20.75 -10.69
N THR A 225 -31.52 20.20 -9.98
CA THR A 225 -31.72 20.52 -8.56
C THR A 225 -30.55 19.93 -7.75
N ASP A 226 -30.03 20.69 -6.77
CA ASP A 226 -29.09 20.21 -5.76
C ASP A 226 -29.77 19.23 -4.75
N ALA A 227 -30.91 18.65 -5.14
CA ALA A 227 -31.64 17.72 -4.30
C ALA A 227 -30.89 16.39 -4.24
N TRP A 228 -30.52 16.02 -3.04
CA TRP A 228 -29.98 14.70 -2.74
C TRP A 228 -31.06 13.65 -2.95
N LEU A 229 -30.68 12.48 -3.46
CA LEU A 229 -31.57 11.32 -3.47
C LEU A 229 -31.84 10.88 -2.02
N SER A 230 -33.01 10.28 -1.77
CA SER A 230 -33.18 9.58 -0.51
C SER A 230 -32.16 8.42 -0.39
N ILE A 231 -31.78 8.06 0.82
CA ILE A 231 -30.88 6.92 1.02
C ILE A 231 -31.51 5.63 0.51
N ASP A 232 -32.82 5.47 0.67
CA ASP A 232 -33.60 4.35 0.12
C ASP A 232 -33.42 4.24 -1.41
N ASP A 233 -33.74 5.31 -2.14
CA ASP A 233 -33.60 5.33 -3.60
C ASP A 233 -32.15 5.10 -4.03
N SER A 234 -31.19 5.57 -3.23
CA SER A 234 -29.76 5.40 -3.49
C SER A 234 -29.34 3.94 -3.37
N PHE A 235 -29.76 3.23 -2.34
CA PHE A 235 -29.51 1.80 -2.22
C PHE A 235 -30.25 0.98 -3.27
N ASP A 236 -31.47 1.36 -3.61
CA ASP A 236 -32.23 0.71 -4.69
C ASP A 236 -31.52 0.84 -6.05
N LEU A 237 -30.94 2.00 -6.32
CA LEU A 237 -30.11 2.19 -7.53
C LEU A 237 -28.85 1.31 -7.50
N LEU A 238 -28.22 1.09 -6.35
CA LEU A 238 -27.08 0.17 -6.23
C LEU A 238 -27.45 -1.27 -6.58
N THR A 239 -28.69 -1.72 -6.34
CA THR A 239 -29.12 -3.07 -6.76
C THR A 239 -29.07 -3.26 -8.26
N LEU A 240 -29.20 -2.19 -9.05
CA LEU A 240 -29.12 -2.22 -10.51
C LEU A 240 -27.70 -2.18 -11.04
N ILE A 241 -26.80 -1.51 -10.32
CA ILE A 241 -25.40 -1.28 -10.74
C ILE A 241 -24.50 -2.40 -10.27
N TYR A 242 -24.65 -2.83 -9.02
CA TYR A 242 -23.77 -3.81 -8.39
C TYR A 242 -23.68 -5.15 -9.14
N PRO A 243 -24.77 -5.74 -9.67
CA PRO A 243 -24.71 -6.91 -10.51
C PRO A 243 -23.88 -6.70 -11.78
N GLN A 244 -23.99 -5.54 -12.42
CA GLN A 244 -23.21 -5.21 -13.62
C GLN A 244 -21.72 -5.15 -13.32
N LEU A 245 -21.33 -4.52 -12.22
CA LEU A 245 -19.97 -4.49 -11.74
C LEU A 245 -19.42 -5.89 -11.46
N THR A 246 -20.24 -6.76 -10.88
CA THR A 246 -19.84 -8.12 -10.50
C THR A 246 -19.77 -9.10 -11.67
N ASP A 247 -20.63 -8.97 -12.68
CA ASP A 247 -20.56 -9.81 -13.86
C ASP A 247 -19.29 -9.55 -14.68
N GLN A 248 -18.85 -8.32 -14.74
CA GLN A 248 -17.58 -7.96 -15.37
C GLN A 248 -16.36 -8.51 -14.62
N ARG A 249 -16.43 -8.68 -13.31
CA ARG A 249 -15.37 -9.33 -12.52
C ARG A 249 -15.12 -10.78 -12.94
N ARG A 250 -16.15 -11.50 -13.34
CA ARG A 250 -16.05 -12.92 -13.74
C ARG A 250 -15.41 -13.13 -15.09
N THR A 251 -15.45 -12.13 -15.97
CA THR A 251 -14.90 -12.19 -17.32
C THR A 251 -13.57 -11.45 -17.46
N ALA A 252 -13.08 -10.82 -16.39
CA ALA A 252 -12.12 -9.75 -16.54
C ALA A 252 -10.68 -10.16 -16.33
N ALA A 253 -10.00 -10.22 -17.42
CA ALA A 253 -8.58 -9.86 -17.45
C ALA A 253 -8.37 -8.33 -17.54
N ALA A 254 -9.37 -7.55 -17.90
CA ALA A 254 -9.30 -6.08 -17.90
C ALA A 254 -10.71 -5.50 -17.74
N LEU A 255 -10.96 -4.78 -16.62
CA LEU A 255 -12.07 -3.84 -16.55
C LEU A 255 -11.88 -2.80 -17.63
N ASP A 256 -12.73 -2.84 -18.65
CA ASP A 256 -12.77 -1.79 -19.65
C ASP A 256 -13.06 -0.46 -18.92
N ARG A 257 -12.07 0.46 -18.95
CA ARG A 257 -12.19 1.80 -18.37
C ARG A 257 -13.46 2.50 -18.84
N GLN A 258 -13.82 2.30 -20.12
CA GLN A 258 -15.02 2.86 -20.72
C GLN A 258 -16.30 2.41 -19.98
N THR A 259 -16.38 1.15 -19.59
CA THR A 259 -17.57 0.64 -18.89
C THR A 259 -17.77 1.29 -17.52
N LEU A 260 -16.69 1.53 -16.76
CA LEU A 260 -16.80 2.25 -15.48
C LEU A 260 -17.18 3.71 -15.68
N ASP A 261 -16.68 4.37 -16.73
CA ASP A 261 -17.05 5.74 -17.09
C ASP A 261 -18.52 5.80 -17.49
N ASP A 262 -19.03 4.82 -18.26
CA ASP A 262 -20.43 4.72 -18.65
C ASP A 262 -21.37 4.50 -17.45
N LEU A 263 -20.89 3.84 -16.38
CA LEU A 263 -21.63 3.67 -15.14
C LEU A 263 -21.74 4.95 -14.32
N MET A 264 -20.81 5.92 -14.47
CA MET A 264 -20.81 7.19 -13.74
C MET A 264 -21.87 8.17 -14.27
N THR A 265 -23.10 7.69 -14.45
CA THR A 265 -24.25 8.55 -14.78
C THR A 265 -24.61 9.46 -13.61
N LEU A 266 -25.27 10.58 -13.88
CA LEU A 266 -25.65 11.50 -12.82
C LEU A 266 -26.48 10.83 -11.69
N PRO A 267 -27.50 9.99 -11.97
CA PRO A 267 -28.22 9.29 -10.90
C PRO A 267 -27.30 8.46 -10.00
N VAL A 268 -26.28 7.80 -10.58
CA VAL A 268 -25.30 7.00 -9.82
C VAL A 268 -24.45 7.91 -8.94
N VAL A 269 -23.96 9.02 -9.48
CA VAL A 269 -23.19 10.01 -8.70
C VAL A 269 -24.02 10.55 -7.54
N MET A 270 -25.30 10.93 -7.77
CA MET A 270 -26.20 11.39 -6.72
C MET A 270 -26.50 10.33 -5.67
N ALA A 271 -26.59 9.04 -6.06
CA ALA A 271 -26.78 7.96 -5.12
C ALA A 271 -25.55 7.76 -4.22
N ILE A 272 -24.35 7.82 -4.80
CA ILE A 272 -23.10 7.76 -4.04
C ILE A 272 -22.97 8.98 -3.12
N ASP A 273 -23.28 10.19 -3.61
CA ASP A 273 -23.34 11.41 -2.79
C ASP A 273 -24.18 11.17 -1.52
N SER A 274 -25.40 10.67 -1.69
CA SER A 274 -26.34 10.46 -0.57
C SER A 274 -25.85 9.35 0.39
N ILE A 275 -25.28 8.25 -0.11
CA ILE A 275 -24.77 7.17 0.72
C ILE A 275 -23.54 7.63 1.52
N LEU A 276 -22.66 8.42 0.92
CA LEU A 276 -21.46 8.91 1.60
C LEU A 276 -21.74 10.04 2.60
N SER A 277 -22.90 10.69 2.52
CA SER A 277 -23.27 11.78 3.45
C SER A 277 -23.55 11.31 4.87
N GLU A 278 -23.93 10.03 5.04
CA GLU A 278 -24.29 9.46 6.33
C GLU A 278 -23.28 8.38 6.74
N LYS A 279 -22.78 8.46 7.97
CA LYS A 279 -21.75 7.55 8.47
C LYS A 279 -22.12 6.07 8.33
N TRP A 280 -23.34 5.70 8.72
CA TRP A 280 -23.77 4.31 8.72
C TRP A 280 -23.94 3.72 7.30
N SER A 281 -24.41 4.54 6.35
CA SER A 281 -24.59 4.11 4.96
C SER A 281 -23.27 4.00 4.23
N ARG A 282 -22.33 4.92 4.50
CA ARG A 282 -20.94 4.85 4.05
C ARG A 282 -20.29 3.56 4.54
N ASP A 283 -20.34 3.29 5.87
CA ASP A 283 -19.72 2.10 6.47
C ASP A 283 -20.34 0.81 5.89
N ALA A 284 -21.67 0.82 5.63
CA ALA A 284 -22.33 -0.29 4.97
C ALA A 284 -21.86 -0.48 3.52
N LEU A 285 -21.71 0.61 2.76
CA LEU A 285 -21.22 0.56 1.38
C LEU A 285 -19.82 -0.05 1.31
N GLU A 286 -18.88 0.41 2.16
CA GLU A 286 -17.53 -0.11 2.24
C GLU A 286 -17.52 -1.62 2.44
N MET A 287 -18.29 -2.12 3.39
CA MET A 287 -18.35 -3.54 3.71
C MET A 287 -19.01 -4.36 2.59
N ILE A 288 -20.08 -3.84 1.98
CA ILE A 288 -20.76 -4.48 0.84
C ILE A 288 -19.82 -4.62 -0.35
N LEU A 289 -19.03 -3.60 -0.62
CA LEU A 289 -18.07 -3.58 -1.73
C LEU A 289 -16.83 -4.43 -1.46
N SER A 290 -16.48 -4.69 -0.21
CA SER A 290 -15.24 -5.37 0.17
C SER A 290 -15.39 -6.86 0.42
N PHE A 291 -16.46 -7.28 1.09
CA PHE A 291 -16.60 -8.63 1.61
C PHE A 291 -17.70 -9.44 0.92
N ASP A 292 -17.53 -10.77 0.85
CA ASP A 292 -18.56 -11.67 0.34
C ASP A 292 -19.57 -12.00 1.44
N HIS A 293 -20.56 -11.15 1.59
CA HIS A 293 -21.66 -11.37 2.55
C HIS A 293 -22.81 -12.15 1.91
N PRO A 294 -23.36 -13.16 2.61
CA PRO A 294 -24.47 -13.95 2.10
C PRO A 294 -25.69 -13.13 1.70
N ASN A 295 -25.90 -11.96 2.32
CA ASN A 295 -27.09 -11.11 2.07
C ASN A 295 -26.84 -10.01 1.01
N PHE A 296 -25.61 -9.90 0.47
CA PHE A 296 -25.20 -8.83 -0.45
C PHE A 296 -24.57 -9.38 -1.72
N ARG A 297 -24.67 -10.67 -2.00
CA ARG A 297 -24.22 -11.21 -3.28
C ARG A 297 -25.12 -10.71 -4.41
N PRO A 298 -24.61 -10.53 -5.62
CA PRO A 298 -25.42 -10.11 -6.75
C PRO A 298 -26.69 -10.92 -6.94
N CYS A 299 -26.62 -12.24 -6.73
CA CYS A 299 -27.80 -13.11 -6.80
C CYS A 299 -28.84 -12.84 -5.70
N ASP A 300 -28.39 -12.39 -4.53
CA ASP A 300 -29.27 -12.06 -3.40
C ASP A 300 -29.94 -10.69 -3.57
N LEU A 301 -29.31 -9.81 -4.40
CA LEU A 301 -29.82 -8.47 -4.70
C LEU A 301 -30.77 -8.46 -5.90
N MET A 302 -30.65 -9.39 -6.82
CA MET A 302 -31.49 -9.52 -8.03
C MET A 302 -32.95 -9.87 -7.74
N GLY A 303 -33.53 -9.51 -6.72
CA GLY A 303 -34.93 -9.76 -6.37
C GLY A 303 -35.34 -8.96 -5.16
N CYS A 304 -34.46 -8.07 -4.70
CA CYS A 304 -34.79 -7.15 -3.62
C CYS A 304 -35.97 -6.26 -3.99
N LEU A 305 -36.91 -6.15 -3.06
CA LEU A 305 -37.94 -5.13 -3.14
C LEU A 305 -37.34 -3.75 -2.81
N PRO A 306 -37.97 -2.65 -3.30
CA PRO A 306 -37.56 -1.30 -2.92
C PRO A 306 -37.40 -1.15 -1.39
N GLY A 307 -36.34 -0.50 -0.95
CA GLY A 307 -36.00 -0.30 0.46
C GLY A 307 -35.38 -1.53 1.18
N GLU A 308 -35.46 -2.72 0.59
CA GLU A 308 -34.99 -3.94 1.25
C GLU A 308 -33.46 -3.95 1.39
N LEU A 309 -32.72 -3.43 0.42
CA LEU A 309 -31.27 -3.35 0.49
C LEU A 309 -30.82 -2.37 1.59
N MET A 310 -31.46 -1.21 1.68
CA MET A 310 -31.19 -0.26 2.75
C MET A 310 -31.43 -0.88 4.14
N ASP A 311 -32.54 -1.57 4.33
CA ASP A 311 -32.84 -2.26 5.59
C ASP A 311 -31.79 -3.32 5.94
N ARG A 312 -31.30 -4.08 4.95
CA ARG A 312 -30.21 -5.06 5.14
C ARG A 312 -28.92 -4.36 5.51
N ALA A 313 -28.55 -3.28 4.79
CA ALA A 313 -27.36 -2.49 5.03
C ALA A 313 -27.35 -1.85 6.42
N LEU A 314 -28.49 -1.29 6.85
CA LEU A 314 -28.66 -0.69 8.18
C LEU A 314 -28.51 -1.73 9.31
N ARG A 315 -29.11 -2.92 9.15
CA ARG A 315 -28.93 -4.01 10.12
C ARG A 315 -27.50 -4.49 10.19
N TYR A 316 -26.84 -4.58 9.03
CA TYR A 316 -25.48 -5.03 8.95
C TYR A 316 -24.50 -4.03 9.56
N SER A 317 -24.58 -2.74 9.24
CA SER A 317 -23.71 -1.70 9.78
C SER A 317 -23.72 -1.63 11.31
N ARG A 318 -24.81 -2.08 11.95
CA ARG A 318 -24.96 -2.17 13.41
C ARG A 318 -24.46 -3.50 14.01
N SER A 319 -23.98 -4.41 13.19
CA SER A 319 -23.53 -5.73 13.64
C SER A 319 -22.10 -5.65 14.22
N ARG A 320 -21.81 -6.56 15.16
CA ARG A 320 -20.43 -6.74 15.66
C ARG A 320 -19.46 -7.14 14.54
N GLN A 321 -19.96 -7.90 13.57
CA GLN A 321 -19.15 -8.35 12.44
C GLN A 321 -18.68 -7.16 11.61
N ALA A 322 -19.57 -6.26 11.21
CA ALA A 322 -19.20 -5.06 10.46
C ALA A 322 -18.20 -4.19 11.24
N ALA A 323 -18.40 -4.03 12.54
CA ALA A 323 -17.45 -3.28 13.37
C ALA A 323 -16.05 -3.93 13.40
N GLN A 324 -15.96 -5.26 13.46
CA GLN A 324 -14.67 -5.97 13.43
C GLN A 324 -14.00 -5.90 12.06
N GLU A 325 -14.77 -5.98 10.98
CA GLU A 325 -14.27 -5.84 9.62
C GLU A 325 -13.78 -4.41 9.36
N MET A 326 -14.53 -3.39 9.80
CA MET A 326 -14.15 -1.98 9.65
C MET A 326 -12.81 -1.64 10.29
N VAL A 327 -12.52 -2.19 11.46
CA VAL A 327 -11.28 -1.92 12.20
C VAL A 327 -10.18 -2.96 11.97
N GLY A 328 -10.33 -3.83 10.98
CA GLY A 328 -9.31 -4.84 10.64
C GLY A 328 -9.16 -5.98 11.65
N LEU A 329 -10.09 -6.17 12.58
CA LEU A 329 -10.05 -7.23 13.60
C LEU A 329 -10.74 -8.54 13.16
N SER A 330 -11.17 -8.63 11.93
CA SER A 330 -11.74 -9.86 11.36
C SER A 330 -10.63 -10.73 10.81
N SER A 331 -10.71 -12.04 11.05
CA SER A 331 -9.85 -13.02 10.37
C SER A 331 -10.31 -13.32 8.94
N ARG A 332 -11.50 -12.86 8.56
CA ARG A 332 -12.04 -13.03 7.21
C ARG A 332 -11.48 -11.95 6.30
N PRO A 333 -10.72 -12.31 5.25
CA PRO A 333 -10.17 -11.33 4.33
C PRO A 333 -11.26 -10.75 3.43
N PRO A 334 -11.13 -9.49 3.03
CA PRO A 334 -11.90 -8.95 1.93
C PRO A 334 -11.47 -9.58 0.60
N ARG A 335 -12.21 -9.34 -0.46
CA ARG A 335 -11.87 -9.78 -1.81
C ARG A 335 -11.02 -8.72 -2.53
N PRO A 336 -9.72 -8.96 -2.80
CA PRO A 336 -8.84 -7.94 -3.38
C PRO A 336 -9.33 -7.41 -4.73
N SER A 337 -9.91 -8.28 -5.59
CA SER A 337 -10.47 -7.87 -6.87
C SER A 337 -11.63 -6.89 -6.72
N ASP A 338 -12.45 -7.07 -5.69
CA ASP A 338 -13.63 -6.26 -5.43
C ASP A 338 -13.20 -4.89 -4.90
N ILE A 339 -12.21 -4.87 -4.00
CA ILE A 339 -11.64 -3.63 -3.47
C ILE A 339 -10.99 -2.83 -4.59
N LYS A 340 -10.15 -3.44 -5.42
CA LYS A 340 -9.50 -2.74 -6.55
C LYS A 340 -10.53 -2.13 -7.50
N LEU A 341 -11.62 -2.84 -7.78
CA LEU A 341 -12.72 -2.30 -8.57
C LEU A 341 -13.41 -1.12 -7.87
N SER A 342 -13.61 -1.23 -6.55
CA SER A 342 -14.26 -0.19 -5.74
C SER A 342 -13.40 1.07 -5.67
N ILE A 343 -12.08 0.92 -5.56
CA ILE A 343 -11.13 2.03 -5.65
C ILE A 343 -11.26 2.72 -7.01
N GLU A 344 -11.27 1.98 -8.12
CA GLU A 344 -11.42 2.55 -9.45
C GLU A 344 -12.77 3.23 -9.67
N LEU A 345 -13.85 2.70 -9.11
CA LEU A 345 -15.17 3.34 -9.10
C LEU A 345 -15.15 4.68 -8.36
N LEU A 346 -14.60 4.68 -7.14
CA LEU A 346 -14.54 5.88 -6.31
C LEU A 346 -13.56 6.92 -6.83
N ARG A 347 -12.47 6.52 -7.48
CA ARG A 347 -11.57 7.46 -8.18
C ARG A 347 -12.31 8.25 -9.27
N ARG A 348 -13.21 7.59 -10.01
CA ARG A 348 -14.05 8.27 -10.99
C ARG A 348 -15.08 9.16 -10.32
N TYR A 349 -15.71 8.64 -9.27
CA TYR A 349 -16.67 9.38 -8.48
C TYR A 349 -16.08 10.67 -7.88
N VAL A 350 -14.90 10.63 -7.27
CA VAL A 350 -14.23 11.82 -6.67
C VAL A 350 -14.09 12.97 -7.67
N ARG A 351 -13.90 12.68 -8.95
CA ARG A 351 -13.79 13.72 -9.99
C ARG A 351 -15.06 14.53 -10.11
N VAL A 352 -16.23 13.89 -9.99
CA VAL A 352 -17.56 14.46 -10.34
C VAL A 352 -18.54 14.51 -9.18
N GLY A 353 -18.21 13.91 -8.04
CA GLY A 353 -19.04 13.85 -6.83
C GLY A 353 -19.20 15.21 -6.15
N HIS A 354 -20.22 15.30 -5.28
CA HIS A 354 -20.52 16.54 -4.57
C HIS A 354 -19.36 16.96 -3.64
N PRO A 355 -18.99 18.26 -3.62
CA PRO A 355 -17.85 18.74 -2.82
C PRO A 355 -17.93 18.38 -1.33
N GLU A 356 -19.14 18.41 -0.73
CA GLU A 356 -19.35 18.14 0.70
C GLU A 356 -18.99 16.70 1.13
N VAL A 357 -19.02 15.73 0.21
CA VAL A 357 -18.74 14.32 0.53
C VAL A 357 -17.44 13.81 -0.08
N ARG A 358 -16.65 14.66 -0.73
CA ARG A 358 -15.37 14.28 -1.32
C ARG A 358 -14.35 13.80 -0.28
N ALA A 359 -14.29 14.49 0.87
CA ALA A 359 -13.43 14.04 1.99
C ALA A 359 -13.77 12.62 2.41
N THR A 360 -15.06 12.31 2.53
CA THR A 360 -15.55 10.97 2.83
C THR A 360 -15.15 9.96 1.74
N ALA A 361 -15.28 10.31 0.46
CA ALA A 361 -14.87 9.43 -0.64
C ALA A 361 -13.37 9.11 -0.61
N TYR A 362 -12.52 10.10 -0.36
CA TYR A 362 -11.09 9.89 -0.17
C TYR A 362 -10.79 9.00 1.04
N ALA A 363 -11.47 9.20 2.16
CA ALA A 363 -11.29 8.36 3.34
C ALA A 363 -11.71 6.90 3.09
N VAL A 364 -12.75 6.66 2.29
CA VAL A 364 -13.17 5.30 1.87
C VAL A 364 -12.10 4.66 0.97
N ILE A 365 -11.53 5.40 0.01
CA ILE A 365 -10.43 4.90 -0.80
C ILE A 365 -9.23 4.58 0.09
N ALA A 366 -8.89 5.46 1.04
CA ALA A 366 -7.82 5.23 1.99
C ALA A 366 -8.01 3.94 2.81
N TRP A 367 -9.24 3.67 3.27
CA TRP A 367 -9.57 2.43 3.95
C TRP A 367 -9.40 1.20 3.04
N PHE A 368 -9.82 1.29 1.79
CA PHE A 368 -9.64 0.22 0.80
C PHE A 368 -8.16 -0.09 0.56
N GLU A 369 -7.32 0.93 0.37
CA GLU A 369 -5.88 0.77 0.19
C GLU A 369 -5.25 0.15 1.46
N TRP A 370 -5.60 0.64 2.66
CA TRP A 370 -5.14 0.07 3.92
C TRP A 370 -5.57 -1.39 4.08
N SER A 371 -6.79 -1.72 3.68
CA SER A 371 -7.33 -3.09 3.77
C SER A 371 -6.59 -4.09 2.88
N LEU A 372 -5.92 -3.61 1.83
CA LEU A 372 -5.03 -4.39 0.95
C LEU A 372 -3.56 -4.37 1.39
N GLY A 373 -3.21 -3.62 2.45
CA GLY A 373 -1.84 -3.44 2.92
C GLY A 373 -1.07 -2.32 2.21
N GLY A 374 -1.75 -1.52 1.40
CA GLY A 374 -1.17 -0.38 0.67
C GLY A 374 -1.02 0.86 1.56
N SER A 375 -0.12 0.84 2.55
CA SER A 375 0.04 1.92 3.54
C SER A 375 0.28 3.29 2.92
N THR A 376 1.17 3.39 1.94
CA THR A 376 1.49 4.66 1.26
C THR A 376 0.25 5.28 0.60
N MET A 377 -0.51 4.49 -0.17
CA MET A 377 -1.71 4.99 -0.83
C MET A 377 -2.82 5.29 0.17
N ALA A 378 -2.94 4.48 1.23
CA ALA A 378 -3.87 4.74 2.33
C ALA A 378 -3.57 6.08 3.00
N GLU A 379 -2.31 6.37 3.29
CA GLU A 379 -1.88 7.65 3.86
C GLU A 379 -2.18 8.82 2.93
N LEU A 380 -1.80 8.73 1.66
CA LEU A 380 -2.00 9.80 0.70
C LEU A 380 -3.48 10.15 0.51
N TYR A 381 -4.35 9.14 0.39
CA TYR A 381 -5.79 9.38 0.30
C TYR A 381 -6.38 9.88 1.62
N ALA A 382 -5.90 9.43 2.78
CA ALA A 382 -6.34 9.94 4.08
C ALA A 382 -5.92 11.40 4.27
N ARG A 383 -4.70 11.79 3.88
CA ARG A 383 -4.25 13.18 3.87
C ARG A 383 -5.10 14.04 2.94
N ALA A 384 -5.39 13.55 1.72
CA ALA A 384 -6.29 14.26 0.80
C ALA A 384 -7.70 14.48 1.37
N ALA A 385 -8.19 13.55 2.21
CA ALA A 385 -9.44 13.73 2.93
C ALA A 385 -9.32 14.82 4.02
N LEU A 386 -8.23 14.81 4.79
CA LEU A 386 -7.97 15.81 5.86
C LEU A 386 -7.70 17.22 5.30
N ASP A 387 -7.14 17.34 4.10
CA ASP A 387 -6.99 18.62 3.41
C ASP A 387 -8.35 19.28 3.11
N LEU A 388 -9.40 18.48 2.90
CA LEU A 388 -10.76 18.95 2.65
C LEU A 388 -11.57 19.11 3.94
N ASP A 389 -11.38 18.21 4.90
CA ASP A 389 -12.06 18.17 6.20
C ASP A 389 -11.04 17.76 7.28
N PRO A 390 -10.38 18.75 7.94
CA PRO A 390 -9.37 18.47 8.95
C PRO A 390 -9.85 17.63 10.15
N ASP A 391 -11.15 17.60 10.40
CA ASP A 391 -11.78 16.87 11.49
C ASP A 391 -12.34 15.50 11.05
N HIS A 392 -12.03 15.04 9.85
CA HIS A 392 -12.56 13.78 9.31
C HIS A 392 -12.06 12.55 10.08
N ALA A 393 -12.89 12.06 11.00
CA ALA A 393 -12.54 11.04 11.97
C ALA A 393 -11.94 9.74 11.36
N MET A 394 -12.52 9.26 10.25
CA MET A 394 -12.04 8.04 9.60
C MET A 394 -10.65 8.23 8.99
N ALA A 395 -10.41 9.35 8.34
CA ALA A 395 -9.10 9.66 7.76
C ALA A 395 -8.03 9.76 8.85
N GLY A 396 -8.33 10.43 9.96
CA GLY A 396 -7.43 10.50 11.12
C GLY A 396 -7.11 9.13 11.73
N LEU A 397 -8.10 8.21 11.79
CA LEU A 397 -7.86 6.85 12.27
C LEU A 397 -6.97 6.04 11.30
N ILE A 398 -7.11 6.23 9.99
CA ILE A 398 -6.28 5.55 9.00
C ILE A 398 -4.83 6.07 9.08
N ILE A 399 -4.61 7.39 9.16
CA ILE A 399 -3.28 7.96 9.39
C ILE A 399 -2.66 7.34 10.65
N SER A 400 -3.39 7.35 11.77
CA SER A 400 -2.87 6.76 13.00
C SER A 400 -2.57 5.27 12.88
N ALA A 401 -3.35 4.50 12.12
CA ALA A 401 -3.08 3.09 11.88
C ALA A 401 -1.80 2.89 11.05
N VAL A 402 -1.61 3.70 10.01
CA VAL A 402 -0.43 3.62 9.13
C VAL A 402 0.83 4.04 9.89
N GLU A 403 0.82 5.18 10.58
CA GLU A 403 1.97 5.69 11.35
C GLU A 403 2.41 4.72 12.46
N ASN A 404 1.50 3.94 13.02
CA ASN A 404 1.81 2.92 14.03
C ASN A 404 2.03 1.52 13.43
N GLY A 405 2.11 1.37 12.13
CA GLY A 405 2.33 0.09 11.46
C GLY A 405 1.20 -0.94 11.65
N TYR A 406 -0.01 -0.50 12.00
CA TYR A 406 -1.14 -1.42 12.18
C TYR A 406 -1.68 -1.92 10.84
N LEU A 407 -1.56 -3.22 10.64
CA LEU A 407 -2.17 -3.94 9.52
C LEU A 407 -3.44 -4.68 9.95
N PRO A 408 -4.41 -4.85 9.03
CA PRO A 408 -5.57 -5.71 9.28
C PRO A 408 -5.18 -7.14 9.63
N GLN A 409 -5.92 -7.77 10.56
CA GLN A 409 -5.64 -9.16 10.99
C GLN A 409 -5.69 -10.18 9.85
N TRP A 410 -6.49 -9.96 8.83
CA TRP A 410 -6.54 -10.85 7.66
C TRP A 410 -5.27 -10.82 6.81
N LEU A 411 -4.43 -9.79 6.92
CA LEU A 411 -3.10 -9.73 6.30
C LEU A 411 -2.04 -10.40 7.17
N MET A 412 -2.27 -10.53 8.48
CA MET A 412 -1.33 -11.07 9.46
C MET A 412 -1.31 -12.60 9.51
N GLY A 413 -1.86 -13.28 8.52
CA GLY A 413 -1.78 -14.72 8.33
C GLY A 413 -2.78 -15.55 9.14
N ALA A 414 -3.55 -16.38 8.46
CA ALA A 414 -4.41 -17.42 9.03
C ALA A 414 -3.62 -18.59 9.74
N GLY A 415 -2.34 -18.38 10.09
CA GLY A 415 -1.40 -19.39 10.52
C GLY A 415 -1.17 -19.53 12.03
N ARG A 416 -1.63 -18.60 12.85
CA ARG A 416 -1.49 -18.73 14.31
C ARG A 416 -2.86 -18.75 14.98
N GLY A 417 -3.28 -19.98 15.34
CA GLY A 417 -4.24 -20.14 16.43
C GLY A 417 -3.72 -19.43 17.69
N PRO A 418 -4.62 -19.02 18.63
CA PRO A 418 -4.25 -18.20 19.75
C PRO A 418 -3.04 -18.81 20.48
N VAL A 419 -1.98 -18.03 20.63
CA VAL A 419 -0.85 -18.36 21.50
C VAL A 419 -1.45 -18.61 22.87
N ARG A 420 -1.50 -19.86 23.31
CA ARG A 420 -1.84 -20.22 24.67
C ARG A 420 -0.76 -19.60 25.54
N SER A 421 -1.11 -18.52 26.25
CA SER A 421 -0.28 -18.01 27.35
C SER A 421 -0.11 -19.14 28.37
N ASN A 422 1.01 -19.80 28.34
CA ASN A 422 1.44 -20.64 29.45
C ASN A 422 1.83 -19.68 30.60
N SER A 423 0.84 -19.29 31.37
CA SER A 423 1.11 -18.75 32.71
C SER A 423 1.51 -19.94 33.58
N PRO A 424 2.70 -19.94 34.20
CA PRO A 424 3.06 -20.98 35.16
C PRO A 424 2.15 -20.80 36.38
N SER A 425 1.40 -21.86 36.68
CA SER A 425 0.68 -22.01 37.94
C SER A 425 1.68 -21.89 39.08
N ARG A 426 1.55 -20.87 39.92
CA ARG A 426 2.20 -20.83 41.24
C ARG A 426 1.44 -21.79 42.13
N GLU A 427 2.09 -22.86 42.53
CA GLU A 427 1.90 -23.51 43.81
C GLU A 427 2.68 -22.77 44.92
#